data_8e2e8f0209d4e7b5dcbc66ced8f733fd
#
_entry.id   8e2e8f0209d4e7b5dcbc66ced8f733fd
#
_cell.length_a   1.000
_cell.length_b   1.000
_cell.length_c   1.000
_cell.angle_alpha   90.00
_cell.angle_beta   90.00
_cell.angle_gamma   90.00
#
_symmetry.space_group_name_H-M   'P 1'
#
loop_
_entity.id
_entity.type
_entity.pdbx_description
1 polymer ?
#
loop_
_entity_poly.entity_id
_entity_poly.type
_entity_poly.pdbx_seq_one_letter_code
_entity_poly.pdbx_strand_id
1 'polypeptide(L)'
;MEQFEMIADNAENIYQLIHAESGRRLDPFDIVLQFKIKNRTEYVSADVDVKATAEDIASSGKSPNITSYARIRSEYVNDPDYIFIVLSLKHKVFSERFPETGMTNGVMEVVSYSVYDLKYISERDLSYNPALGTGQLQIRDIHYVDIVNRTAWEFCQMLDAKFIRSRGEDAWLKMATKYQWIKTD
;
A
#
# COMPACT_ATOMS: atom_id res chain seq x y z
N MET A 1 12.01 11.92 -5.27
CA MET A 1 11.17 12.95 -4.62
C MET A 1 11.04 14.20 -5.49
N GLU A 2 12.12 14.85 -5.93
CA GLU A 2 12.05 16.02 -6.81
C GLU A 2 11.16 15.88 -8.06
N GLN A 3 11.11 14.69 -8.67
CA GLN A 3 10.23 14.44 -9.81
C GLN A 3 8.74 14.41 -9.45
N PHE A 4 8.39 13.98 -8.23
CA PHE A 4 7.01 14.02 -7.74
C PHE A 4 6.54 15.43 -7.46
N GLU A 5 7.41 16.26 -6.87
CA GLU A 5 7.14 17.68 -6.63
C GLU A 5 6.92 18.42 -7.96
N MET A 6 7.75 18.16 -8.96
CA MET A 6 7.62 18.76 -10.30
C MET A 6 6.30 18.37 -11.01
N ILE A 7 5.85 17.13 -10.85
CA ILE A 7 4.58 16.67 -11.45
C ILE A 7 3.39 17.28 -10.72
N ALA A 8 3.47 17.43 -9.41
CA ALA A 8 2.40 18.00 -8.60
C ALA A 8 2.26 19.52 -8.84
N ASP A 9 3.35 20.26 -9.00
CA ASP A 9 3.34 21.70 -9.30
C ASP A 9 2.80 22.02 -10.69
N ASN A 10 2.93 21.10 -11.65
CA ASN A 10 2.45 21.28 -13.01
C ASN A 10 1.03 20.73 -13.24
N ALA A 11 0.43 20.03 -12.28
CA ALA A 11 -0.93 19.57 -12.41
C ALA A 11 -1.91 20.72 -12.15
N GLU A 12 -2.67 21.15 -13.15
CA GLU A 12 -3.84 22.06 -13.02
C GLU A 12 -4.97 21.38 -12.24
N ASN A 13 -4.64 20.67 -11.18
CA ASN A 13 -5.53 19.78 -10.46
C ASN A 13 -6.27 20.51 -9.33
N ILE A 14 -7.44 19.96 -9.00
CA ILE A 14 -8.23 20.31 -7.82
C ILE A 14 -7.42 20.13 -6.52
N TYR A 15 -6.39 19.27 -6.58
CA TYR A 15 -5.53 18.92 -5.45
C TYR A 15 -4.14 19.54 -5.66
N GLN A 16 -3.64 20.16 -4.60
CA GLN A 16 -2.27 20.66 -4.53
C GLN A 16 -1.50 19.73 -3.58
N LEU A 17 -0.43 19.11 -4.07
CA LEU A 17 0.54 18.44 -3.20
C LEU A 17 1.26 19.49 -2.37
N ILE A 18 1.16 19.38 -1.06
CA ILE A 18 1.78 20.34 -0.13
C ILE A 18 2.98 19.75 0.61
N HIS A 19 3.08 18.43 0.67
CA HIS A 19 4.15 17.73 1.35
C HIS A 19 4.33 16.32 0.80
N ALA A 20 5.60 15.91 0.66
CA ALA A 20 5.98 14.53 0.39
C ALA A 20 7.21 14.19 1.25
N GLU A 21 7.13 13.14 2.04
CA GLU A 21 8.21 12.69 2.91
C GLU A 21 8.44 11.19 2.73
N SER A 22 9.70 10.77 2.73
CA SER A 22 10.04 9.34 2.74
C SER A 22 9.79 8.75 4.12
N GLY A 23 9.16 7.58 4.16
CA GLY A 23 9.01 6.78 5.37
C GLY A 23 10.36 6.38 5.95
N ARG A 24 10.40 6.17 7.27
CA ARG A 24 11.55 5.60 7.96
C ARG A 24 11.55 4.09 7.80
N ARG A 25 12.70 3.43 8.05
CA ARG A 25 12.88 1.98 7.85
C ARG A 25 11.82 1.08 8.52
N LEU A 26 11.18 1.56 9.59
CA LEU A 26 10.18 0.79 10.35
C LEU A 26 8.74 1.26 10.11
N ASP A 27 8.54 2.27 9.27
CA ASP A 27 7.21 2.76 8.92
C ASP A 27 6.49 1.74 8.02
N PRO A 28 5.16 1.70 8.02
CA PRO A 28 4.38 0.79 7.17
C PRO A 28 4.33 1.20 5.70
N PHE A 29 4.89 2.35 5.38
CA PHE A 29 4.82 3.03 4.09
C PHE A 29 6.21 3.49 3.67
N ASP A 30 6.40 3.67 2.38
CA ASP A 30 7.62 4.22 1.79
C ASP A 30 7.57 5.74 1.67
N ILE A 31 6.37 6.30 1.47
CA ILE A 31 6.15 7.73 1.24
C ILE A 31 4.87 8.17 1.95
N VAL A 32 4.88 9.35 2.56
CA VAL A 32 3.67 10.09 2.98
C VAL A 32 3.44 11.21 1.99
N LEU A 33 2.23 11.33 1.50
CA LEU A 33 1.79 12.42 0.65
C LEU A 33 0.68 13.22 1.35
N GLN A 34 0.79 14.54 1.35
CA GLN A 34 -0.26 15.42 1.84
C GLN A 34 -0.79 16.29 0.70
N PHE A 35 -2.09 16.25 0.51
CA PHE A 35 -2.79 16.98 -0.53
C PHE A 35 -3.75 17.99 0.08
N LYS A 36 -3.79 19.17 -0.49
CA LYS A 36 -4.79 20.19 -0.17
C LYS A 36 -5.78 20.29 -1.31
N ILE A 37 -7.06 20.28 -0.97
CA ILE A 37 -8.10 20.59 -1.95
C ILE A 37 -8.06 22.10 -2.20
N LYS A 38 -7.96 22.50 -3.46
CA LYS A 38 -7.93 23.91 -3.86
C LYS A 38 -9.14 24.65 -3.28
N ASN A 39 -8.89 25.79 -2.64
CA ASN A 39 -9.89 26.61 -1.94
C ASN A 39 -10.50 26.01 -0.66
N ARG A 40 -9.88 24.96 -0.07
CA ARG A 40 -10.19 24.48 1.27
C ARG A 40 -8.99 24.65 2.20
N THR A 41 -9.27 24.70 3.50
CA THR A 41 -8.22 24.75 4.53
C THR A 41 -7.73 23.36 4.93
N GLU A 42 -8.57 22.35 4.72
CA GLU A 42 -8.30 20.96 5.09
C GLU A 42 -7.33 20.32 4.10
N TYR A 43 -6.53 19.43 4.60
CA TYR A 43 -5.65 18.59 3.78
C TYR A 43 -5.94 17.10 4.07
N VAL A 44 -5.58 16.26 3.13
CA VAL A 44 -5.69 14.81 3.21
C VAL A 44 -4.30 14.22 3.16
N SER A 45 -3.99 13.32 4.08
CA SER A 45 -2.74 12.55 4.09
C SER A 45 -2.99 11.16 3.54
N ALA A 46 -2.04 10.66 2.76
CA ALA A 46 -2.04 9.28 2.28
C ALA A 46 -0.66 8.66 2.51
N ASP A 47 -0.65 7.49 3.11
CA ASP A 47 0.53 6.64 3.21
C ASP A 47 0.64 5.79 1.95
N VAL A 48 1.81 5.76 1.34
CA VAL A 48 2.06 5.07 0.07
C VAL A 48 3.11 3.99 0.26
N ASP A 49 2.75 2.75 -0.05
CA ASP A 49 3.66 1.61 -0.09
C ASP A 49 3.95 1.26 -1.55
N VAL A 50 5.22 1.28 -1.94
CA VAL A 50 5.67 1.08 -3.32
C VAL A 50 6.10 -0.36 -3.53
N LYS A 51 5.52 -1.02 -4.51
CA LYS A 51 5.84 -2.39 -4.91
C LYS A 51 6.32 -2.43 -6.36
N ALA A 52 7.61 -2.66 -6.55
CA ALA A 52 8.20 -2.82 -7.88
C ALA A 52 8.33 -4.30 -8.23
N THR A 53 7.82 -4.70 -9.40
CA THR A 53 7.88 -6.07 -9.90
C THR A 53 8.42 -6.10 -11.32
N ALA A 54 9.30 -7.05 -11.61
CA ALA A 54 9.78 -7.24 -12.98
C ALA A 54 8.65 -7.78 -13.87
N GLU A 55 8.65 -7.41 -15.15
CA GLU A 55 7.61 -7.81 -16.10
C GLU A 55 7.55 -9.33 -16.28
N ASP A 56 8.72 -9.98 -16.24
CA ASP A 56 8.91 -11.43 -16.42
C ASP A 56 8.93 -12.22 -15.11
N ILE A 57 8.57 -11.59 -13.98
CA ILE A 57 8.62 -12.24 -12.68
C ILE A 57 7.69 -13.46 -12.61
N ALA A 58 8.16 -14.53 -11.99
CA ALA A 58 7.35 -15.71 -11.74
C ALA A 58 6.15 -15.38 -10.84
N SER A 59 5.08 -16.17 -10.95
CA SER A 59 3.79 -15.94 -10.23
C SER A 59 3.96 -15.74 -8.73
N SER A 60 4.91 -16.41 -8.09
CA SER A 60 5.21 -16.23 -6.66
C SER A 60 5.71 -14.82 -6.30
N GLY A 61 6.37 -14.13 -7.23
CA GLY A 61 6.85 -12.76 -7.04
C GLY A 61 5.76 -11.70 -7.24
N LYS A 62 4.59 -12.07 -7.76
CA LYS A 62 3.45 -11.17 -7.95
C LYS A 62 2.59 -11.00 -6.70
N SER A 63 2.91 -11.71 -5.61
CA SER A 63 2.16 -11.69 -4.34
C SER A 63 2.95 -10.99 -3.23
N PRO A 64 3.15 -9.67 -3.30
CA PRO A 64 3.94 -8.96 -2.30
C PRO A 64 3.23 -8.89 -0.96
N ASN A 65 4.03 -8.91 0.12
CA ASN A 65 3.57 -8.47 1.43
C ASN A 65 3.37 -6.96 1.41
N ILE A 66 2.24 -6.51 1.93
CA ILE A 66 1.89 -5.08 1.96
C ILE A 66 2.18 -4.51 3.35
N THR A 67 1.42 -4.97 4.34
CA THR A 67 1.56 -4.45 5.71
C THR A 67 1.10 -5.49 6.73
N SER A 68 1.43 -5.30 8.01
CA SER A 68 0.94 -6.19 9.05
C SER A 68 -0.55 -5.95 9.32
N TYR A 69 -1.28 -7.04 9.56
CA TYR A 69 -2.69 -7.00 9.91
C TYR A 69 -2.98 -6.08 11.10
N ALA A 70 -2.24 -6.25 12.21
CA ALA A 70 -2.49 -5.48 13.41
C ALA A 70 -2.27 -3.97 13.20
N ARG A 71 -1.28 -3.60 12.40
CA ARG A 71 -0.97 -2.20 12.11
C ARG A 71 -2.10 -1.56 11.32
N ILE A 72 -2.42 -2.10 10.15
CA ILE A 72 -3.46 -1.50 9.30
C ILE A 72 -4.84 -1.49 9.98
N ARG A 73 -5.14 -2.54 10.76
CA ARG A 73 -6.37 -2.60 11.53
C ARG A 73 -6.45 -1.50 12.59
N SER A 74 -5.31 -1.19 13.25
CA SER A 74 -5.23 -0.10 14.23
C SER A 74 -5.36 1.27 13.59
N GLU A 75 -4.75 1.51 12.43
CA GLU A 75 -4.89 2.78 11.71
C GLU A 75 -6.35 3.09 11.42
N TYR A 76 -7.12 2.14 10.85
CA TYR A 76 -8.55 2.35 10.58
C TYR A 76 -9.46 2.42 11.83
N VAL A 77 -8.99 1.94 13.00
CA VAL A 77 -9.70 2.17 14.27
C VAL A 77 -9.49 3.60 14.76
N ASN A 78 -8.27 4.10 14.61
CA ASN A 78 -7.90 5.44 15.06
C ASN A 78 -8.41 6.52 14.11
N ASP A 79 -8.40 6.25 12.81
CA ASP A 79 -8.84 7.16 11.75
C ASP A 79 -9.61 6.40 10.66
N PRO A 80 -10.96 6.46 10.65
CA PRO A 80 -11.77 5.84 9.61
C PRO A 80 -11.55 6.40 8.21
N ASP A 81 -11.02 7.61 8.11
CA ASP A 81 -10.70 8.30 6.84
C ASP A 81 -9.25 8.04 6.38
N TYR A 82 -8.52 7.22 7.12
CA TYR A 82 -7.15 6.83 6.78
C TYR A 82 -7.04 6.28 5.36
N ILE A 83 -6.03 6.74 4.63
CA ILE A 83 -5.78 6.36 3.24
C ILE A 83 -4.43 5.64 3.16
N PHE A 84 -4.46 4.38 2.72
CA PHE A 84 -3.27 3.59 2.47
C PHE A 84 -3.23 3.17 0.99
N ILE A 85 -2.30 3.73 0.27
CA ILE A 85 -2.13 3.51 -1.17
C ILE A 85 -1.05 2.46 -1.42
N VAL A 86 -1.35 1.49 -2.26
CA VAL A 86 -0.37 0.59 -2.85
C VAL A 86 -0.06 1.06 -4.26
N LEU A 87 1.16 1.54 -4.48
CA LEU A 87 1.67 1.90 -5.79
C LEU A 87 2.43 0.72 -6.39
N SER A 88 1.83 0.07 -7.37
CA SER A 88 2.45 -1.03 -8.13
C SER A 88 3.18 -0.50 -9.34
N LEU A 89 4.48 -0.78 -9.43
CA LEU A 89 5.31 -0.46 -10.58
C LEU A 89 5.73 -1.74 -11.29
N LYS A 90 5.38 -1.89 -12.57
CA LYS A 90 5.90 -2.96 -13.41
C LYS A 90 7.10 -2.42 -14.19
N HIS A 91 8.23 -3.11 -14.10
CA HIS A 91 9.45 -2.70 -14.79
C HIS A 91 10.08 -3.85 -15.58
N LYS A 92 10.87 -3.49 -16.57
CA LYS A 92 11.80 -4.38 -17.25
C LYS A 92 13.24 -3.94 -16.97
N VAL A 93 14.14 -4.90 -16.97
CA VAL A 93 15.59 -4.67 -16.81
C VAL A 93 16.29 -5.18 -18.06
N PHE A 94 17.14 -4.37 -18.65
CA PHE A 94 17.94 -4.74 -19.81
C PHE A 94 19.30 -4.05 -19.75
N SER A 95 20.23 -4.52 -20.59
CA SER A 95 21.55 -3.90 -20.72
C SER A 95 21.59 -3.06 -21.99
N GLU A 96 22.05 -1.83 -21.86
CA GLU A 96 22.24 -0.91 -22.98
C GLU A 96 23.71 -0.55 -23.12
N ARG A 97 24.25 -0.65 -24.34
CA ARG A 97 25.60 -0.23 -24.65
C ARG A 97 25.57 1.22 -25.17
N PHE A 98 26.30 2.09 -24.50
CA PHE A 98 26.45 3.47 -24.91
C PHE A 98 27.57 3.59 -25.95
N PRO A 99 27.25 3.96 -27.22
CA PRO A 99 28.26 4.02 -28.29
C PRO A 99 29.41 4.99 -28.02
N GLU A 100 29.11 6.07 -27.30
CA GLU A 100 30.06 7.16 -27.01
C GLU A 100 31.16 6.74 -26.01
N THR A 101 30.83 5.87 -25.06
CA THR A 101 31.76 5.43 -24.01
C THR A 101 32.22 3.97 -24.18
N GLY A 102 31.48 3.21 -24.99
CA GLY A 102 31.68 1.77 -25.13
C GLY A 102 31.25 0.95 -23.89
N MET A 103 30.71 1.62 -22.85
CA MET A 103 30.28 0.98 -21.61
C MET A 103 28.89 0.36 -21.76
N THR A 104 28.67 -0.73 -21.04
CA THR A 104 27.36 -1.37 -20.94
C THR A 104 26.79 -1.09 -19.55
N ASN A 105 25.64 -0.45 -19.48
CA ASN A 105 24.94 -0.15 -18.24
C ASN A 105 23.66 -1.01 -18.13
N GLY A 106 23.30 -1.39 -16.90
CA GLY A 106 21.96 -1.90 -16.61
C GLY A 106 20.98 -0.75 -16.62
N VAL A 107 19.88 -0.91 -17.35
CA VAL A 107 18.78 0.07 -17.44
C VAL A 107 17.52 -0.56 -16.86
N MET A 108 16.82 0.16 -16.01
CA MET A 108 15.49 -0.21 -15.53
C MET A 108 14.48 0.78 -16.09
N GLU A 109 13.48 0.27 -16.78
CA GLU A 109 12.42 1.05 -17.38
C GLU A 109 11.07 0.66 -16.78
N VAL A 110 10.27 1.64 -16.32
CA VAL A 110 8.90 1.42 -15.86
C VAL A 110 7.99 1.21 -17.08
N VAL A 111 7.41 0.02 -17.17
CA VAL A 111 6.51 -0.39 -18.26
C VAL A 111 5.09 0.09 -18.01
N SER A 112 4.63 -0.04 -16.78
CA SER A 112 3.29 0.41 -16.35
C SER A 112 3.23 0.60 -14.85
N TYR A 113 2.20 1.27 -14.40
CA TYR A 113 1.91 1.41 -12.97
C TYR A 113 0.41 1.25 -12.71
N SER A 114 0.08 0.89 -11.47
CA SER A 114 -1.28 0.85 -10.95
C SER A 114 -1.30 1.40 -9.53
N VAL A 115 -2.40 2.05 -9.17
CA VAL A 115 -2.59 2.67 -7.85
C VAL A 115 -3.84 2.09 -7.24
N TYR A 116 -3.72 1.58 -6.01
CA TYR A 116 -4.83 0.96 -5.28
C TYR A 116 -4.93 1.57 -3.89
N ASP A 117 -6.11 2.05 -3.49
CA ASP A 117 -6.40 2.21 -2.06
C ASP A 117 -6.64 0.80 -1.48
N LEU A 118 -5.83 0.42 -0.49
CA LEU A 118 -5.88 -0.91 0.13
C LEU A 118 -7.28 -1.28 0.63
N LYS A 119 -8.01 -0.31 1.14
CA LYS A 119 -9.38 -0.47 1.63
C LYS A 119 -10.34 -1.00 0.56
N TYR A 120 -10.13 -0.64 -0.69
CA TYR A 120 -11.00 -1.02 -1.80
C TYR A 120 -10.56 -2.26 -2.57
N ILE A 121 -9.40 -2.84 -2.27
CA ILE A 121 -8.96 -4.09 -2.91
C ILE A 121 -9.92 -5.22 -2.57
N SER A 122 -10.40 -5.95 -3.59
CA SER A 122 -11.34 -7.06 -3.44
C SER A 122 -10.87 -8.09 -2.41
N GLU A 123 -11.81 -8.67 -1.65
CA GLU A 123 -11.50 -9.71 -0.66
C GLU A 123 -10.76 -10.90 -1.25
N ARG A 124 -11.09 -11.30 -2.48
CA ARG A 124 -10.48 -12.43 -3.18
C ARG A 124 -9.02 -12.17 -3.57
N ASP A 125 -8.65 -10.88 -3.76
CA ASP A 125 -7.32 -10.46 -4.18
C ASP A 125 -6.42 -10.16 -2.98
N LEU A 126 -6.98 -10.11 -1.76
CA LEU A 126 -6.24 -10.00 -0.51
C LEU A 126 -6.14 -11.37 0.17
N SER A 127 -4.95 -11.73 0.59
CA SER A 127 -4.69 -12.89 1.44
C SER A 127 -4.04 -12.49 2.76
N TYR A 128 -4.19 -13.35 3.76
CA TYR A 128 -3.57 -13.21 5.07
C TYR A 128 -2.51 -14.30 5.24
N ASN A 129 -1.26 -13.89 5.46
CA ASN A 129 -0.14 -14.78 5.74
C ASN A 129 0.17 -14.77 7.24
N PRO A 130 -0.10 -15.84 7.99
CA PRO A 130 0.14 -15.91 9.43
C PRO A 130 1.61 -16.11 9.83
N ALA A 131 2.51 -16.38 8.87
CA ALA A 131 3.88 -16.80 9.18
C ALA A 131 4.76 -15.70 9.78
N LEU A 132 4.40 -14.42 9.67
CA LEU A 132 5.20 -13.28 10.09
C LEU A 132 4.49 -12.46 11.16
N GLY A 133 5.01 -12.48 12.39
CA GLY A 133 4.54 -11.63 13.50
C GLY A 133 3.03 -11.73 13.75
N THR A 134 2.32 -10.60 13.64
CA THR A 134 0.86 -10.53 13.75
C THR A 134 0.14 -10.98 12.49
N GLY A 135 0.87 -11.44 11.49
CA GLY A 135 0.41 -11.76 10.14
C GLY A 135 0.57 -10.59 9.19
N GLN A 136 0.73 -10.91 7.92
CA GLN A 136 0.89 -9.93 6.84
C GLN A 136 -0.28 -10.02 5.87
N LEU A 137 -0.73 -8.88 5.39
CA LEU A 137 -1.61 -8.79 4.24
C LEU A 137 -0.77 -8.88 2.96
N GLN A 138 -1.25 -9.68 2.02
CA GLN A 138 -0.62 -9.85 0.71
C GLN A 138 -1.67 -9.61 -0.37
N ILE A 139 -1.26 -8.99 -1.47
CA ILE A 139 -2.03 -8.99 -2.71
C ILE A 139 -1.67 -10.27 -3.47
N ARG A 140 -2.66 -11.02 -3.97
CA ARG A 140 -2.44 -12.31 -4.66
C ARG A 140 -1.71 -12.16 -5.99
N ASP A 141 -2.16 -11.21 -6.80
CA ASP A 141 -1.49 -10.79 -8.03
C ASP A 141 -1.61 -9.28 -8.17
N ILE A 142 -0.50 -8.59 -7.93
CA ILE A 142 -0.48 -7.12 -7.91
C ILE A 142 -0.75 -6.48 -9.28
N HIS A 143 -0.70 -7.26 -10.36
CA HIS A 143 -1.02 -6.79 -11.71
C HIS A 143 -2.50 -6.92 -12.09
N TYR A 144 -3.26 -7.71 -11.30
CA TYR A 144 -4.67 -8.01 -11.56
C TYR A 144 -5.47 -7.89 -10.27
N VAL A 145 -5.86 -6.67 -9.94
CA VAL A 145 -6.59 -6.34 -8.71
C VAL A 145 -7.96 -5.79 -9.07
N ASP A 146 -9.01 -6.39 -8.52
CA ASP A 146 -10.36 -5.85 -8.59
C ASP A 146 -10.65 -4.91 -7.43
N ILE A 147 -11.41 -3.87 -7.70
CA ILE A 147 -11.80 -2.84 -6.75
C ILE A 147 -13.28 -3.01 -6.36
N VAL A 148 -13.54 -2.96 -5.06
CA VAL A 148 -14.88 -3.05 -4.47
C VAL A 148 -15.07 -1.91 -3.48
N ASN A 149 -16.11 -1.09 -3.68
CA ASN A 149 -16.46 -0.04 -2.73
C ASN A 149 -16.87 -0.65 -1.39
N ARG A 150 -16.28 -0.12 -0.32
CA ARG A 150 -16.60 -0.48 1.06
C ARG A 150 -16.20 0.63 2.03
N THR A 151 -16.82 0.64 3.18
CA THR A 151 -16.43 1.49 4.31
C THR A 151 -15.18 0.95 5.00
N ALA A 152 -14.52 1.77 5.81
CA ALA A 152 -13.41 1.33 6.67
C ALA A 152 -13.85 0.21 7.63
N TRP A 153 -15.10 0.27 8.13
CA TRP A 153 -15.66 -0.76 8.99
C TRP A 153 -15.79 -2.12 8.28
N GLU A 154 -16.38 -2.15 7.09
CA GLU A 154 -16.50 -3.38 6.29
C GLU A 154 -15.13 -3.95 5.92
N PHE A 155 -14.16 -3.08 5.65
CA PHE A 155 -12.77 -3.52 5.43
C PHE A 155 -12.18 -4.17 6.68
N CYS A 156 -12.36 -3.56 7.85
CA CYS A 156 -11.91 -4.13 9.11
C CYS A 156 -12.57 -5.48 9.41
N GLN A 157 -13.89 -5.59 9.22
CA GLN A 157 -14.61 -6.87 9.40
C GLN A 157 -14.06 -7.97 8.46
N MET A 158 -13.79 -7.62 7.22
CA MET A 158 -13.17 -8.55 6.26
C MET A 158 -11.79 -9.02 6.73
N LEU A 159 -10.96 -8.12 7.23
CA LEU A 159 -9.64 -8.45 7.77
C LEU A 159 -9.74 -9.35 9.01
N ASP A 160 -10.66 -9.01 9.92
CA ASP A 160 -10.93 -9.78 11.14
C ASP A 160 -11.38 -11.21 10.79
N ALA A 161 -12.27 -11.37 9.81
CA ALA A 161 -12.71 -12.69 9.33
C ALA A 161 -11.55 -13.53 8.76
N LYS A 162 -10.63 -12.91 8.02
CA LYS A 162 -9.43 -13.62 7.51
C LYS A 162 -8.50 -14.05 8.65
N PHE A 163 -8.30 -13.18 9.64
CA PHE A 163 -7.49 -13.50 10.82
C PHE A 163 -8.12 -14.63 11.64
N ILE A 164 -9.41 -14.54 11.97
CA ILE A 164 -10.16 -15.54 12.76
C ILE A 164 -10.15 -16.90 12.05
N ARG A 165 -10.36 -16.93 10.74
CA ARG A 165 -10.28 -18.17 9.94
C ARG A 165 -8.91 -18.85 10.06
N SER A 166 -7.85 -18.08 10.20
CA SER A 166 -6.47 -18.58 10.26
C SER A 166 -6.00 -18.93 11.67
N ARG A 167 -6.39 -18.15 12.68
CA ARG A 167 -5.84 -18.24 14.05
C ARG A 167 -6.85 -18.49 15.15
N GLY A 168 -8.14 -18.45 14.81
CA GLY A 168 -9.24 -18.62 15.75
C GLY A 168 -9.67 -17.33 16.45
N GLU A 169 -10.87 -17.38 17.00
CA GLU A 169 -11.54 -16.25 17.67
C GLU A 169 -10.83 -15.81 18.96
N ASP A 170 -10.36 -16.76 19.78
CA ASP A 170 -9.63 -16.47 21.01
C ASP A 170 -8.34 -15.67 20.72
N ALA A 171 -7.65 -15.98 19.63
CA ALA A 171 -6.46 -15.25 19.22
C ALA A 171 -6.82 -13.83 18.77
N TRP A 172 -7.95 -13.67 18.09
CA TRP A 172 -8.46 -12.37 17.72
C TRP A 172 -8.84 -11.52 18.93
N LEU A 173 -9.58 -12.07 19.91
CA LEU A 173 -9.96 -11.38 21.14
C LEU A 173 -8.74 -10.89 21.92
N LYS A 174 -7.71 -11.73 22.09
CA LYS A 174 -6.45 -11.35 22.73
C LYS A 174 -5.78 -10.18 22.00
N MET A 175 -5.79 -10.21 20.66
CA MET A 175 -5.18 -9.13 19.88
C MET A 175 -6.02 -7.85 19.94
N ALA A 176 -7.34 -7.94 19.80
CA ALA A 176 -8.25 -6.82 19.88
C ALA A 176 -8.17 -6.09 21.23
N THR A 177 -8.06 -6.84 22.33
CA THR A 177 -7.82 -6.28 23.67
C THR A 177 -6.44 -5.62 23.75
N LYS A 178 -5.37 -6.30 23.28
CA LYS A 178 -4.00 -5.77 23.32
C LYS A 178 -3.86 -4.44 22.59
N TYR A 179 -4.51 -4.31 21.43
CA TYR A 179 -4.45 -3.12 20.58
C TYR A 179 -5.63 -2.16 20.81
N GLN A 180 -6.45 -2.40 21.84
CA GLN A 180 -7.58 -1.55 22.21
C GLN A 180 -8.61 -1.33 21.11
N TRP A 181 -8.81 -2.33 20.24
CA TRP A 181 -9.85 -2.29 19.19
C TRP A 181 -11.26 -2.51 19.75
N ILE A 182 -11.34 -3.11 20.93
CA ILE A 182 -12.56 -3.33 21.70
C ILE A 182 -12.38 -2.77 23.10
N LYS A 183 -13.47 -2.23 23.66
CA LYS A 183 -13.51 -1.85 25.08
C LYS A 183 -13.73 -3.12 25.89
N THR A 184 -12.89 -3.35 26.86
CA THR A 184 -13.15 -4.34 27.93
C THR A 184 -13.76 -3.60 29.09
N ASP A 185 -14.97 -4.00 29.48
CA ASP A 185 -15.62 -3.52 30.71
C ASP A 185 -14.81 -3.91 31.95
#